data_6d5299a0dfd7b8cefbe95a3e2bc4804f
#
_entry.id   6d5299a0dfd7b8cefbe95a3e2bc4804f
#
_cell.length_a   1.000
_cell.length_b   1.000
_cell.length_c   1.000
_cell.angle_alpha   90.00
_cell.angle_beta   90.00
_cell.angle_gamma   90.00
#
_symmetry.space_group_name_H-M   'P 1'
#
loop_
_entity.id
_entity.type
_entity.pdbx_description
1 polymer ?
#
loop_
_entity_poly.entity_id
_entity_poly.type
_entity_poly.pdbx_seq_one_letter_code
_entity_poly.pdbx_strand_id
1 'polypeptide(L)'
;MKDEDIRWKQRFQNFEKACKKLENVLGFYIKEPENELYQMALVQTFEFTFELGWKTLKDYLSYSGIKKISLPREVIKQGFHHHIIADGQMWINMMEDRNLMAHTYSEENAQKAVTKISQEYQNGIKQLYHFFKSRMEDN
;
A
#
# COMPACT_ATOMS: atom_id res chain seq x y z
N MET A 1 16.88 14.02 12.58
CA MET A 1 17.15 13.77 11.15
C MET A 1 17.65 12.36 10.94
N LYS A 2 18.71 11.98 11.63
CA LYS A 2 19.26 10.62 11.53
C LYS A 2 18.25 9.57 11.97
N ASP A 3 17.48 9.84 13.04
CA ASP A 3 16.48 8.92 13.56
C ASP A 3 15.29 8.78 12.61
N GLU A 4 14.90 9.86 11.93
CA GLU A 4 13.82 9.84 10.97
C GLU A 4 14.21 9.06 9.72
N ASP A 5 15.45 9.16 9.28
CA ASP A 5 15.99 8.40 8.15
C ASP A 5 15.95 6.90 8.47
N ILE A 6 16.41 6.51 9.66
CA ILE A 6 16.38 5.13 10.11
C ILE A 6 14.93 4.62 10.20
N ARG A 7 14.02 5.44 10.71
CA ARG A 7 12.61 5.05 10.90
C ARG A 7 11.93 4.69 9.59
N TRP A 8 12.06 5.56 8.57
CA TRP A 8 11.37 5.27 7.31
C TRP A 8 11.98 4.05 6.62
N LYS A 9 13.29 3.85 6.75
CA LYS A 9 13.96 2.70 6.14
C LYS A 9 13.57 1.38 6.80
N GLN A 10 13.42 1.39 8.13
CA GLN A 10 12.95 0.21 8.85
C GLN A 10 11.51 -0.13 8.48
N ARG A 11 10.66 0.90 8.39
CA ARG A 11 9.27 0.69 7.97
C ARG A 11 9.20 0.20 6.54
N PHE A 12 10.07 0.73 5.68
CA PHE A 12 10.15 0.27 4.29
C PHE A 12 10.49 -1.21 4.21
N GLN A 13 11.37 -1.71 5.06
CA GLN A 13 11.71 -3.14 5.05
C GLN A 13 10.48 -4.01 5.30
N ASN A 14 9.60 -3.58 6.19
CA ASN A 14 8.35 -4.28 6.45
C ASN A 14 7.38 -4.14 5.27
N PHE A 15 7.32 -2.97 4.65
CA PHE A 15 6.53 -2.74 3.45
C PHE A 15 7.03 -3.63 2.30
N GLU A 16 8.33 -3.74 2.14
CA GLU A 16 8.92 -4.60 1.12
C GLU A 16 8.51 -6.06 1.29
N LYS A 17 8.56 -6.55 2.52
CA LYS A 17 8.11 -7.93 2.81
C LYS A 17 6.64 -8.11 2.48
N ALA A 18 5.82 -7.13 2.80
CA ALA A 18 4.38 -7.16 2.50
C ALA A 18 4.14 -7.16 0.99
N CYS A 19 4.89 -6.36 0.24
CA CYS A 19 4.79 -6.32 -1.23
C CYS A 19 5.13 -7.66 -1.86
N LYS A 20 6.16 -8.33 -1.35
CA LYS A 20 6.54 -9.66 -1.85
C LYS A 20 5.46 -10.68 -1.54
N LYS A 21 4.86 -10.61 -0.36
CA LYS A 21 3.76 -11.51 0.00
C LYS A 21 2.54 -11.25 -0.86
N LEU A 22 2.22 -9.98 -1.12
CA LEU A 22 1.10 -9.62 -1.99
C LEU A 22 1.29 -10.19 -3.39
N GLU A 23 2.48 -10.06 -3.94
CA GLU A 23 2.80 -10.61 -5.26
C GLU A 23 2.62 -12.13 -5.28
N ASN A 24 3.08 -12.81 -4.22
CA ASN A 24 2.96 -14.26 -4.10
C ASN A 24 1.49 -14.70 -4.02
N VAL A 25 0.70 -14.05 -3.16
CA VAL A 25 -0.72 -14.36 -3.00
C VAL A 25 -1.48 -14.06 -4.29
N LEU A 26 -1.14 -12.96 -4.95
CA LEU A 26 -1.74 -12.59 -6.22
C LEU A 26 -1.53 -13.68 -7.28
N GLY A 27 -0.34 -14.31 -7.30
CA GLY A 27 -0.06 -15.42 -8.20
C GLY A 27 -0.99 -16.61 -7.97
N PHE A 28 -1.25 -16.97 -6.71
CA PHE A 28 -2.20 -18.02 -6.38
C PHE A 28 -3.62 -17.65 -6.82
N TYR A 29 -4.03 -16.43 -6.53
CA TYR A 29 -5.37 -15.96 -6.90
C TYR A 29 -5.58 -15.99 -8.41
N ILE A 30 -4.61 -15.54 -9.19
CA ILE A 30 -4.73 -15.50 -10.66
C ILE A 30 -4.94 -16.90 -11.23
N LYS A 31 -4.29 -17.91 -10.66
CA LYS A 31 -4.42 -19.29 -11.12
C LYS A 31 -5.78 -19.90 -10.75
N GLU A 32 -6.35 -19.50 -9.63
CA GLU A 32 -7.64 -20.03 -9.15
C GLU A 32 -8.50 -18.87 -8.62
N PRO A 33 -9.01 -18.01 -9.51
CA PRO A 33 -9.69 -16.79 -9.07
C PRO A 33 -11.01 -17.03 -8.33
N GLU A 34 -11.57 -18.24 -8.41
CA GLU A 34 -12.79 -18.57 -7.70
C GLU A 34 -12.54 -19.22 -6.34
N ASN A 35 -11.28 -19.47 -6.00
CA ASN A 35 -10.92 -20.05 -4.71
C ASN A 35 -11.12 -19.01 -3.60
N GLU A 36 -12.09 -19.25 -2.74
CA GLU A 36 -12.45 -18.29 -1.68
C GLU A 36 -11.31 -18.05 -0.69
N LEU A 37 -10.50 -19.08 -0.41
CA LEU A 37 -9.36 -18.92 0.50
C LEU A 37 -8.32 -17.97 -0.09
N TYR A 38 -8.08 -18.06 -1.39
CA TYR A 38 -7.13 -17.17 -2.06
C TYR A 38 -7.69 -15.75 -2.15
N GLN A 39 -8.99 -15.59 -2.34
CA GLN A 39 -9.64 -14.28 -2.32
C GLN A 39 -9.48 -13.63 -0.95
N MET A 40 -9.76 -14.37 0.12
CA MET A 40 -9.61 -13.87 1.49
C MET A 40 -8.15 -13.50 1.78
N ALA A 41 -7.22 -14.34 1.37
CA ALA A 41 -5.79 -14.08 1.55
C ALA A 41 -5.36 -12.82 0.80
N LEU A 42 -5.87 -12.62 -0.41
CA LEU A 42 -5.53 -11.45 -1.21
C LEU A 42 -6.04 -10.15 -0.57
N VAL A 43 -7.30 -10.15 -0.11
CA VAL A 43 -7.88 -8.98 0.57
C VAL A 43 -7.09 -8.65 1.83
N GLN A 44 -6.83 -9.65 2.67
CA GLN A 44 -6.12 -9.45 3.93
C GLN A 44 -4.69 -8.97 3.70
N THR A 45 -4.00 -9.55 2.72
CA THR A 45 -2.63 -9.14 2.38
C THR A 45 -2.61 -7.72 1.85
N PHE A 46 -3.58 -7.36 1.01
CA PHE A 46 -3.71 -5.99 0.53
C PHE A 46 -3.90 -5.00 1.68
N GLU A 47 -4.76 -5.33 2.65
CA GLU A 47 -5.05 -4.43 3.76
C GLU A 47 -3.77 -4.07 4.53
N PHE A 48 -2.98 -5.05 4.92
CA PHE A 48 -1.77 -4.73 5.68
C PHE A 48 -0.66 -4.15 4.80
N THR A 49 -0.62 -4.49 3.51
CA THR A 49 0.36 -3.89 2.59
C THR A 49 0.05 -2.40 2.39
N PHE A 50 -1.22 -2.07 2.18
CA PHE A 50 -1.65 -0.67 2.11
C PHE A 50 -1.28 0.09 3.38
N GLU A 51 -1.56 -0.51 4.55
CA GLU A 51 -1.26 0.12 5.84
C GLU A 51 0.23 0.43 5.98
N LEU A 52 1.08 -0.53 5.65
CA LEU A 52 2.52 -0.33 5.70
C LEU A 52 2.99 0.70 4.67
N GLY A 53 2.36 0.71 3.49
CA GLY A 53 2.72 1.64 2.43
C GLY A 53 2.51 3.09 2.82
N TRP A 54 1.30 3.44 3.30
CA TRP A 54 1.03 4.82 3.66
C TRP A 54 1.81 5.25 4.92
N LYS A 55 2.07 4.32 5.84
CA LYS A 55 2.88 4.63 7.03
C LYS A 55 4.35 4.85 6.67
N THR A 56 4.88 4.09 5.72
CA THR A 56 6.23 4.33 5.19
C THR A 56 6.29 5.71 4.54
N LEU A 57 5.26 6.04 3.78
CA LEU A 57 5.17 7.37 3.14
C LEU A 57 5.14 8.48 4.18
N LYS A 58 4.36 8.31 5.24
CA LYS A 58 4.31 9.29 6.34
C LYS A 58 5.68 9.50 6.95
N ASP A 59 6.39 8.42 7.24
CA ASP A 59 7.73 8.49 7.84
C ASP A 59 8.73 9.14 6.88
N TYR A 60 8.64 8.82 5.58
CA TYR A 60 9.50 9.41 4.57
C TYR A 60 9.25 10.91 4.42
N LEU A 61 7.98 11.32 4.42
CA LEU A 61 7.62 12.74 4.37
C LEU A 61 8.16 13.48 5.60
N SER A 62 8.07 12.88 6.77
CA SER A 62 8.61 13.45 8.00
C SER A 62 10.12 13.64 7.88
N TYR A 63 10.82 12.63 7.37
CA TYR A 63 12.25 12.71 7.09
C TYR A 63 12.56 13.85 6.12
N SER A 64 11.69 14.09 5.15
CA SER A 64 11.85 15.15 4.15
C SER A 64 11.46 16.55 4.66
N GLY A 65 11.01 16.64 5.90
CA GLY A 65 10.66 17.93 6.53
C GLY A 65 9.15 18.22 6.54
N ILE A 66 8.31 17.33 6.02
CA ILE A 66 6.86 17.52 6.00
C ILE A 66 6.27 16.82 7.22
N LYS A 67 6.08 17.59 8.28
CA LYS A 67 5.64 17.09 9.58
C LYS A 67 4.21 17.55 9.88
N LYS A 68 3.64 17.05 10.96
CA LYS A 68 2.29 17.41 11.43
C LYS A 68 1.16 16.90 10.54
N ILE A 69 1.42 15.87 9.75
CA ILE A 69 0.37 15.14 9.05
C ILE A 69 0.30 13.74 9.64
N SER A 70 -0.91 13.28 9.93
CA SER A 70 -1.10 12.01 10.63
C SER A 70 -2.17 11.10 10.02
N LEU A 71 -3.11 11.67 9.28
CA LEU A 71 -4.21 10.91 8.69
C LEU A 71 -3.82 10.38 7.32
N PRO A 72 -4.25 9.14 6.98
CA PRO A 72 -3.88 8.55 5.69
C PRO A 72 -4.21 9.44 4.50
N ARG A 73 -5.37 10.08 4.48
CA ARG A 73 -5.78 10.94 3.37
C ARG A 73 -4.80 12.10 3.17
N GLU A 74 -4.38 12.73 4.26
CA GLU A 74 -3.42 13.83 4.20
C GLU A 74 -2.07 13.37 3.69
N VAL A 75 -1.63 12.21 4.16
CA VAL A 75 -0.35 11.61 3.77
C VAL A 75 -0.35 11.31 2.26
N ILE A 76 -1.45 10.70 1.78
CA ILE A 76 -1.60 10.38 0.35
C ILE A 76 -1.56 11.66 -0.50
N LYS A 77 -2.28 12.69 -0.09
CA LYS A 77 -2.30 13.96 -0.82
C LYS A 77 -0.91 14.60 -0.88
N GLN A 78 -0.19 14.59 0.22
CA GLN A 78 1.17 15.13 0.24
C GLN A 78 2.12 14.28 -0.60
N GLY A 79 1.97 12.95 -0.56
CA GLY A 79 2.76 12.07 -1.40
C GLY A 79 2.55 12.33 -2.89
N PHE A 80 1.32 12.58 -3.28
CA PHE A 80 1.01 12.94 -4.67
C PHE A 80 1.58 14.33 -5.01
N HIS A 81 1.38 15.30 -4.13
CA HIS A 81 1.86 16.67 -4.34
C HIS A 81 3.38 16.71 -4.52
N HIS A 82 4.12 15.86 -3.82
CA HIS A 82 5.57 15.80 -3.90
C HIS A 82 6.09 14.76 -4.90
N HIS A 83 5.24 14.28 -5.79
CA HIS A 83 5.59 13.35 -6.88
C HIS A 83 6.14 12.00 -6.41
N ILE A 84 5.78 11.58 -5.19
CA ILE A 84 6.12 10.26 -4.65
C ILE A 84 5.09 9.24 -5.11
N ILE A 85 3.82 9.59 -5.01
CA ILE A 85 2.71 8.80 -5.51
C ILE A 85 2.35 9.31 -6.90
N ALA A 86 2.36 8.42 -7.90
CA ALA A 86 2.06 8.80 -9.28
C ALA A 86 0.56 8.99 -9.51
N ASP A 87 -0.29 8.17 -8.89
CA ASP A 87 -1.73 8.22 -9.06
C ASP A 87 -2.41 8.41 -7.71
N GLY A 88 -2.64 9.66 -7.35
CA GLY A 88 -3.24 10.03 -6.07
C GLY A 88 -4.66 9.52 -5.91
N GLN A 89 -5.46 9.56 -6.98
CA GLN A 89 -6.85 9.09 -6.91
C GLN A 89 -6.92 7.59 -6.64
N MET A 90 -6.04 6.81 -7.27
CA MET A 90 -5.96 5.38 -7.02
C MET A 90 -5.71 5.10 -5.53
N TRP A 91 -4.77 5.84 -4.91
CA TRP A 91 -4.46 5.64 -3.49
C TRP A 91 -5.61 6.05 -2.57
N ILE A 92 -6.35 7.09 -2.93
CA ILE A 92 -7.57 7.46 -2.19
C ILE A 92 -8.61 6.34 -2.31
N ASN A 93 -8.77 5.79 -3.51
CA ASN A 93 -9.68 4.66 -3.73
C ASN A 93 -9.27 3.43 -2.92
N MET A 94 -7.97 3.13 -2.86
CA MET A 94 -7.46 2.03 -2.01
C MET A 94 -7.84 2.25 -0.55
N MET A 95 -7.65 3.47 -0.06
CA MET A 95 -7.97 3.82 1.32
C MET A 95 -9.45 3.62 1.61
N GLU A 96 -10.31 4.07 0.72
CA GLU A 96 -11.76 3.95 0.89
C GLU A 96 -12.21 2.51 0.84
N ASP A 97 -11.69 1.72 -0.09
CA ASP A 97 -12.03 0.31 -0.19
C ASP A 97 -11.52 -0.48 1.01
N ARG A 98 -10.32 -0.16 1.49
CA ARG A 98 -9.76 -0.79 2.69
C ARG A 98 -10.63 -0.49 3.91
N ASN A 99 -11.10 0.75 4.04
CA ASN A 99 -11.98 1.13 5.15
C ASN A 99 -13.33 0.41 5.06
N LEU A 100 -13.89 0.30 3.87
CA LEU A 100 -15.13 -0.44 3.66
C LEU A 100 -14.98 -1.91 4.04
N MET A 101 -13.91 -2.55 3.63
CA MET A 101 -13.64 -3.96 3.94
C MET A 101 -13.46 -4.20 5.44
N ALA A 102 -12.87 -3.24 6.15
CA ALA A 102 -12.67 -3.35 7.60
C ALA A 102 -14.00 -3.29 8.37
N HIS A 103 -15.01 -2.62 7.83
CA HIS A 103 -16.30 -2.42 8.51
C HIS A 103 -17.42 -3.30 7.99
N THR A 104 -17.39 -3.67 6.72
CA THR A 104 -18.49 -4.38 6.09
C THR A 104 -17.94 -5.47 5.17
N TYR A 105 -17.60 -6.61 5.77
CA TYR A 105 -17.16 -7.75 4.97
C TYR A 105 -18.40 -8.45 4.40
N SER A 106 -18.48 -8.52 3.09
CA SER A 106 -19.47 -9.31 2.38
C SER A 106 -18.80 -9.98 1.19
N GLU A 107 -19.37 -11.10 0.75
CA GLU A 107 -18.83 -11.83 -0.39
C GLU A 107 -18.80 -10.95 -1.65
N GLU A 108 -19.85 -10.16 -1.85
CA GLU A 108 -19.94 -9.24 -2.98
C GLU A 108 -18.84 -8.18 -2.94
N ASN A 109 -18.61 -7.57 -1.76
CA ASN A 109 -17.55 -6.57 -1.60
C ASN A 109 -16.18 -7.20 -1.78
N ALA A 110 -15.99 -8.42 -1.31
CA ALA A 110 -14.72 -9.15 -1.49
C ALA A 110 -14.43 -9.40 -2.96
N GLN A 111 -15.44 -9.79 -3.75
CA GLN A 111 -15.29 -10.02 -5.19
C GLN A 111 -14.85 -8.73 -5.91
N LYS A 112 -15.49 -7.61 -5.58
CA LYS A 112 -15.13 -6.32 -6.15
C LYS A 112 -13.70 -5.93 -5.75
N ALA A 113 -13.34 -6.15 -4.49
CA ALA A 113 -12.02 -5.81 -3.97
C ALA A 113 -10.92 -6.61 -4.67
N VAL A 114 -11.07 -7.94 -4.81
CA VAL A 114 -10.04 -8.76 -5.45
C VAL A 114 -9.83 -8.37 -6.90
N THR A 115 -10.91 -8.00 -7.60
CA THR A 115 -10.81 -7.52 -8.97
C THR A 115 -9.97 -6.24 -9.05
N LYS A 116 -10.28 -5.27 -8.20
CA LYS A 116 -9.54 -4.00 -8.18
C LYS A 116 -8.10 -4.19 -7.73
N ILE A 117 -7.85 -5.03 -6.73
CA ILE A 117 -6.49 -5.30 -6.25
C ILE A 117 -5.66 -5.90 -7.38
N SER A 118 -6.19 -6.91 -8.07
CA SER A 118 -5.44 -7.62 -9.10
C SER A 118 -5.25 -6.80 -10.38
N GLN A 119 -6.22 -5.95 -10.73
CA GLN A 119 -6.17 -5.20 -11.99
C GLN A 119 -5.58 -3.80 -11.84
N GLU A 120 -5.73 -3.16 -10.69
CA GLU A 120 -5.34 -1.77 -10.54
C GLU A 120 -4.41 -1.52 -9.35
N TYR A 121 -4.82 -1.89 -8.14
CA TYR A 121 -4.15 -1.46 -6.91
C TYR A 121 -2.74 -2.02 -6.77
N GLN A 122 -2.50 -3.23 -7.25
CA GLN A 122 -1.16 -3.80 -7.21
C GLN A 122 -0.14 -2.91 -7.93
N ASN A 123 -0.56 -2.27 -9.02
CA ASN A 123 0.31 -1.38 -9.79
C ASN A 123 0.68 -0.13 -8.99
N GLY A 124 -0.28 0.43 -8.27
CA GLY A 124 -0.02 1.58 -7.40
C GLY A 124 0.93 1.25 -6.26
N ILE A 125 0.76 0.08 -5.67
CA ILE A 125 1.64 -0.38 -4.60
C ILE A 125 3.05 -0.62 -5.14
N LYS A 126 3.18 -1.25 -6.30
CA LYS A 126 4.48 -1.47 -6.95
C LYS A 126 5.19 -0.15 -7.27
N GLN A 127 4.46 0.84 -7.74
CA GLN A 127 5.02 2.14 -8.05
C GLN A 127 5.63 2.77 -6.80
N LEU A 128 4.92 2.73 -5.68
CA LEU A 128 5.43 3.28 -4.42
C LEU A 128 6.62 2.47 -3.91
N TYR A 129 6.54 1.15 -4.00
CA TYR A 129 7.65 0.28 -3.63
C TYR A 129 8.93 0.66 -4.40
N HIS A 130 8.83 0.83 -5.71
CA HIS A 130 9.99 1.16 -6.54
C HIS A 130 10.55 2.54 -6.20
N PHE A 131 9.67 3.49 -5.88
CA PHE A 131 10.13 4.80 -5.44
C PHE A 131 11.03 4.67 -4.20
N PHE A 132 10.55 3.99 -3.17
CA PHE A 132 11.33 3.84 -1.93
C PHE A 132 12.58 3.00 -2.15
N LYS A 133 12.50 1.97 -2.96
CA LYS A 133 13.65 1.10 -3.25
C LYS A 133 14.78 1.92 -3.87
N SER A 134 14.46 2.82 -4.80
CA SER A 134 15.47 3.68 -5.40
C SER A 134 16.08 4.64 -4.38
N ARG A 135 15.28 5.13 -3.42
CA ARG A 135 15.79 6.01 -2.36
C ARG A 135 16.70 5.27 -1.37
N MET A 136 16.42 3.99 -1.12
CA MET A 136 17.27 3.15 -0.28
C MET A 136 18.65 2.98 -0.90
N GLU A 137 18.71 2.88 -2.21
CA GLU A 137 19.94 2.65 -2.96
C GLU A 137 20.75 3.92 -3.19
N ASP A 138 20.16 5.08 -3.02
CA ASP A 138 20.82 6.38 -3.21
C ASP A 138 21.75 6.77 -2.08
N ASN A 139 21.88 5.95 -1.06
CA ASN A 139 22.77 6.24 0.06
C ASN A 139 24.11 5.54 -0.11
#